data_6ac150f8892daea86dc7294808bc6653
#
_entry.id   6ac150f8892daea86dc7294808bc6653
#
_cell.length_a   1.000
_cell.length_b   1.000
_cell.length_c   1.000
_cell.angle_alpha   90.00
_cell.angle_beta   90.00
_cell.angle_gamma   90.00
#
_symmetry.space_group_name_H-M   'P 1'
#
loop_
_entity.id
_entity.type
_entity.pdbx_description
1 polymer ?
#
loop_
_entity_poly.entity_id
_entity_poly.type
_entity_poly.pdbx_seq_one_letter_code
_entity_poly.pdbx_strand_id
1 'polypeptide(L)'
;MENYKRGLTAGIPIALGYLSVSFTFGIMAVSYGLSWWQVVLISMTTVTSAGQFAGIGIMMHPGQYFQMLISQITINIRYSFMSISVGQKADSRFSGISRWILGFMMTDEIFAVASQEDSVSRSFFAGLSTLPYIGWAVGTLIGSILGSILPDRLMSALSLAIYGMFVAIVVPEMKKSRAVVFVVLLALVLSCMFYYVPFLSRISSGITITVVAIVAAVIGSLLFPVADDTDKE
;
A
#
# COMPACT_ATOMS: atom_id res chain seq x y z
N MET A 1 -8.39 0.69 -28.58
CA MET A 1 -9.06 1.76 -27.79
C MET A 1 -10.06 1.22 -26.79
N GLU A 2 -10.78 0.17 -27.15
CA GLU A 2 -11.81 -0.43 -26.26
C GLU A 2 -11.26 -0.96 -24.92
N ASN A 3 -10.19 -1.75 -24.98
CA ASN A 3 -9.53 -2.25 -23.75
C ASN A 3 -9.03 -1.13 -22.83
N TYR A 4 -8.53 -0.04 -23.38
CA TYR A 4 -8.10 1.10 -22.57
C TYR A 4 -9.29 1.78 -21.85
N LYS A 5 -10.41 1.99 -22.55
CA LYS A 5 -11.64 2.55 -21.96
C LYS A 5 -12.21 1.64 -20.88
N ARG A 6 -12.20 0.31 -21.12
CA ARG A 6 -12.63 -0.69 -20.12
C ARG A 6 -11.74 -0.61 -18.87
N GLY A 7 -10.44 -0.52 -19.05
CA GLY A 7 -9.50 -0.31 -17.95
C GLY A 7 -9.77 1.00 -17.18
N LEU A 8 -9.95 2.12 -17.87
CA LEU A 8 -10.30 3.40 -17.24
C LEU A 8 -11.56 3.29 -16.37
N THR A 9 -12.62 2.67 -16.88
CA THR A 9 -13.87 2.49 -16.14
C THR A 9 -13.66 1.63 -14.89
N ALA A 10 -12.89 0.55 -15.00
CA ALA A 10 -12.53 -0.31 -13.85
C ALA A 10 -11.65 0.42 -12.82
N GLY A 11 -10.86 1.39 -13.27
CA GLY A 11 -10.01 2.22 -12.40
C GLY A 11 -10.74 3.31 -11.62
N ILE A 12 -11.97 3.70 -12.00
CA ILE A 12 -12.71 4.78 -11.33
C ILE A 12 -12.90 4.54 -9.82
N PRO A 13 -13.41 3.39 -9.37
CA PRO A 13 -13.59 3.13 -7.94
C PRO A 13 -12.27 3.20 -7.16
N ILE A 14 -11.19 2.68 -7.77
CA ILE A 14 -9.85 2.71 -7.17
C ILE A 14 -9.36 4.17 -7.05
N ALA A 15 -9.55 4.97 -8.09
CA ALA A 15 -9.15 6.37 -8.11
C ALA A 15 -9.85 7.20 -7.02
N LEU A 16 -11.14 6.97 -6.79
CA LEU A 16 -11.91 7.63 -5.73
C LEU A 16 -11.41 7.21 -4.33
N GLY A 17 -11.11 5.93 -4.14
CA GLY A 17 -10.49 5.43 -2.91
C GLY A 17 -9.12 6.06 -2.68
N TYR A 18 -8.30 6.10 -3.71
CA TYR A 18 -6.95 6.68 -3.66
C TYR A 18 -6.94 8.17 -3.36
N LEU A 19 -7.87 8.92 -3.93
CA LEU A 19 -8.01 10.34 -3.66
C LEU A 19 -8.22 10.61 -2.16
N SER A 20 -9.04 9.81 -1.50
CA SER A 20 -9.30 9.93 -0.06
C SER A 20 -8.07 9.59 0.77
N VAL A 21 -7.40 8.48 0.46
CA VAL A 21 -6.22 7.99 1.20
C VAL A 21 -5.04 8.94 1.04
N SER A 22 -4.75 9.34 -0.19
CA SER A 22 -3.62 10.22 -0.50
C SER A 22 -3.83 11.65 0.01
N PHE A 23 -5.07 12.10 0.10
CA PHE A 23 -5.43 13.35 0.80
C PHE A 23 -4.95 13.31 2.26
N THR A 24 -5.23 12.22 2.96
CA THR A 24 -4.80 12.03 4.35
C THR A 24 -3.27 11.94 4.46
N PHE A 25 -2.62 11.26 3.50
CA PHE A 25 -1.16 11.25 3.42
C PHE A 25 -0.59 12.66 3.26
N GLY A 26 -1.18 13.48 2.37
CA GLY A 26 -0.77 14.85 2.14
C GLY A 26 -0.79 15.69 3.42
N ILE A 27 -1.89 15.64 4.17
CA ILE A 27 -2.03 16.33 5.46
C ILE A 27 -0.96 15.87 6.45
N MET A 28 -0.82 14.56 6.62
CA MET A 28 0.12 13.99 7.59
C MET A 28 1.57 14.35 7.25
N ALA A 29 1.97 14.27 6.00
CA ALA A 29 3.34 14.57 5.59
C ALA A 29 3.71 16.04 5.81
N VAL A 30 2.78 16.97 5.56
CA VAL A 30 2.98 18.40 5.85
C VAL A 30 3.02 18.66 7.36
N SER A 31 2.20 17.97 8.16
CA SER A 31 2.26 18.10 9.61
C SER A 31 3.60 17.66 10.22
N TYR A 32 4.33 16.78 9.52
CA TYR A 32 5.72 16.44 9.85
C TYR A 32 6.77 17.43 9.32
N GLY A 33 6.35 18.53 8.70
CA GLY A 33 7.24 19.59 8.24
C GLY A 33 7.75 19.45 6.80
N LEU A 34 7.23 18.48 6.03
CA LEU A 34 7.55 18.38 4.60
C LEU A 34 6.81 19.47 3.80
N SER A 35 7.47 20.04 2.80
CA SER A 35 6.85 20.99 1.88
C SER A 35 5.87 20.27 0.95
N TRP A 36 4.77 20.93 0.56
CA TRP A 36 3.74 20.36 -0.32
C TRP A 36 4.31 19.70 -1.59
N TRP A 37 5.31 20.31 -2.23
CA TRP A 37 5.93 19.77 -3.44
C TRP A 37 6.74 18.50 -3.18
N GLN A 38 7.41 18.40 -2.00
CA GLN A 38 8.13 17.19 -1.58
C GLN A 38 7.15 16.04 -1.38
N VAL A 39 6.02 16.32 -0.74
CA VAL A 39 4.96 15.33 -0.49
C VAL A 39 4.37 14.81 -1.79
N VAL A 40 4.09 15.70 -2.74
CA VAL A 40 3.60 15.30 -4.07
C VAL A 40 4.65 14.49 -4.83
N LEU A 41 5.93 14.90 -4.77
CA LEU A 41 7.02 14.16 -5.40
C LEU A 41 7.15 12.74 -4.84
N ILE A 42 7.09 12.58 -3.52
CA ILE A 42 7.08 11.26 -2.86
C ILE A 42 5.90 10.43 -3.39
N SER A 43 4.69 10.98 -3.44
CA SER A 43 3.52 10.27 -3.93
C SER A 43 3.64 9.84 -5.38
N MET A 44 4.17 10.69 -6.25
CA MET A 44 4.32 10.37 -7.67
C MET A 44 5.43 9.36 -7.95
N THR A 45 6.42 9.27 -7.07
CA THR A 45 7.58 8.39 -7.28
C THR A 45 7.50 7.06 -6.53
N THR A 46 6.57 6.88 -5.61
CA THR A 46 6.53 5.66 -4.79
C THR A 46 5.20 4.88 -4.82
N VAL A 47 4.08 5.47 -5.07
CA VAL A 47 2.72 4.88 -5.20
C VAL A 47 2.49 3.64 -4.30
N THR A 48 2.90 3.70 -3.04
CA THR A 48 2.92 2.53 -2.15
C THR A 48 2.16 2.75 -0.83
N SER A 49 1.22 3.65 -0.75
CA SER A 49 0.39 3.88 0.45
C SER A 49 1.09 3.55 1.80
N ALA A 50 0.99 2.30 2.27
CA ALA A 50 1.61 1.85 3.53
C ALA A 50 3.11 2.17 3.64
N GLY A 51 3.88 2.00 2.55
CA GLY A 51 5.30 2.35 2.50
C GLY A 51 5.53 3.85 2.66
N GLN A 52 4.68 4.69 2.07
CA GLN A 52 4.79 6.14 2.21
C GLN A 52 4.49 6.59 3.65
N PHE A 53 3.43 6.08 4.28
CA PHE A 53 3.10 6.40 5.67
C PHE A 53 4.20 5.95 6.64
N ALA A 54 4.74 4.75 6.47
CA ALA A 54 5.87 4.26 7.26
C ALA A 54 7.15 5.08 6.98
N GLY A 55 7.39 5.40 5.71
CA GLY A 55 8.56 6.14 5.25
C GLY A 55 8.67 7.53 5.84
N ILE A 56 7.59 8.32 5.85
CA ILE A 56 7.63 9.68 6.41
C ILE A 56 7.93 9.66 7.90
N GLY A 57 7.42 8.66 8.65
CA GLY A 57 7.79 8.51 10.07
C GLY A 57 9.28 8.28 10.29
N ILE A 58 9.93 7.51 9.42
CA ILE A 58 11.38 7.25 9.48
C ILE A 58 12.16 8.49 9.03
N MET A 59 11.69 9.22 7.99
CA MET A 59 12.34 10.45 7.50
C MET A 59 12.49 11.52 8.56
N MET A 60 11.61 11.54 9.56
CA MET A 60 11.72 12.49 10.68
C MET A 60 12.91 12.23 11.61
N HIS A 61 13.60 11.11 11.45
CA HIS A 61 14.79 10.74 12.21
C HIS A 61 15.99 10.63 11.25
N PRO A 62 16.73 11.72 10.99
CA PRO A 62 17.86 11.71 10.06
C PRO A 62 18.90 10.64 10.39
N GLY A 63 19.46 10.01 9.35
CA GLY A 63 20.48 8.96 9.49
C GLY A 63 19.93 7.53 9.56
N GLN A 64 18.64 7.33 9.61
CA GLN A 64 18.03 5.98 9.66
C GLN A 64 17.83 5.35 8.27
N TYR A 65 18.80 5.50 7.37
CA TYR A 65 18.70 4.98 5.99
C TYR A 65 18.56 3.47 5.90
N PHE A 66 19.29 2.74 6.75
CA PHE A 66 19.19 1.28 6.80
C PHE A 66 17.79 0.83 7.22
N GLN A 67 17.23 1.48 8.24
CA GLN A 67 15.86 1.23 8.69
C GLN A 67 14.85 1.52 7.59
N MET A 68 15.02 2.62 6.86
CA MET A 68 14.19 2.97 5.70
C MET A 68 14.23 1.86 4.66
N LEU A 69 15.44 1.40 4.28
CA LEU A 69 15.63 0.35 3.29
C LEU A 69 14.91 -0.94 3.69
N ILE A 70 15.15 -1.43 4.92
CA ILE A 70 14.54 -2.68 5.40
C ILE A 70 13.02 -2.55 5.48
N SER A 71 12.51 -1.44 6.02
CA SER A 71 11.08 -1.18 6.11
C SER A 71 10.42 -1.17 4.72
N GLN A 72 11.02 -0.47 3.75
CA GLN A 72 10.48 -0.39 2.40
C GLN A 72 10.54 -1.74 1.67
N ILE A 73 11.61 -2.52 1.81
CA ILE A 73 11.68 -3.88 1.26
C ILE A 73 10.57 -4.74 1.85
N THR A 74 10.43 -4.75 3.18
CA THR A 74 9.44 -5.59 3.87
C THR A 74 8.01 -5.26 3.47
N ILE A 75 7.66 -3.97 3.42
CA ILE A 75 6.30 -3.53 3.07
C ILE A 75 5.99 -3.79 1.59
N ASN A 76 6.98 -3.61 0.71
CA ASN A 76 6.76 -3.59 -0.74
C ASN A 76 7.12 -4.91 -1.45
N ILE A 77 7.72 -5.90 -0.77
CA ILE A 77 8.08 -7.20 -1.39
C ILE A 77 6.87 -7.89 -2.03
N ARG A 78 5.72 -7.78 -1.51
CA ARG A 78 4.43 -8.27 -2.04
C ARG A 78 4.18 -7.82 -3.49
N TYR A 79 4.62 -6.61 -3.85
CA TYR A 79 4.47 -6.13 -5.23
C TYR A 79 5.25 -6.96 -6.24
N SER A 80 6.36 -7.56 -5.82
CA SER A 80 7.13 -8.49 -6.65
C SER A 80 6.29 -9.73 -7.01
N PHE A 81 5.63 -10.33 -6.03
CA PHE A 81 4.76 -11.49 -6.26
C PHE A 81 3.54 -11.14 -7.12
N MET A 82 2.91 -10.01 -6.87
CA MET A 82 1.79 -9.52 -7.68
C MET A 82 2.22 -9.28 -9.13
N SER A 83 3.40 -8.67 -9.33
CA SER A 83 3.94 -8.40 -10.66
C SER A 83 4.30 -9.67 -11.42
N ILE A 84 4.80 -10.70 -10.74
CA ILE A 84 5.05 -12.03 -11.32
C ILE A 84 3.71 -12.65 -11.75
N SER A 85 2.71 -12.67 -10.89
CA SER A 85 1.39 -13.24 -11.16
C SER A 85 0.70 -12.58 -12.35
N VAL A 86 0.63 -11.23 -12.37
CA VAL A 86 0.07 -10.51 -13.54
C VAL A 86 0.94 -10.70 -14.78
N GLY A 87 2.25 -10.81 -14.60
CA GLY A 87 3.20 -11.05 -15.68
C GLY A 87 2.97 -12.38 -16.42
N GLN A 88 2.47 -13.41 -15.74
CA GLN A 88 2.12 -14.71 -16.34
C GLN A 88 0.87 -14.60 -17.24
N LYS A 89 -0.02 -13.66 -16.94
CA LYS A 89 -1.24 -13.39 -17.72
C LYS A 89 -1.07 -12.26 -18.75
N ALA A 90 0.11 -11.63 -18.80
CA ALA A 90 0.39 -10.51 -19.69
C ALA A 90 0.42 -10.95 -21.16
N ASP A 91 -0.26 -10.20 -22.02
CA ASP A 91 -0.19 -10.44 -23.47
C ASP A 91 1.21 -10.16 -24.03
N SER A 92 1.50 -10.63 -25.25
CA SER A 92 2.81 -10.47 -25.88
C SER A 92 3.23 -9.01 -26.12
N ARG A 93 2.26 -8.08 -26.18
CA ARG A 93 2.48 -6.63 -26.35
C ARG A 93 2.80 -5.96 -25.02
N PHE A 94 2.51 -6.61 -23.89
CA PHE A 94 2.85 -6.12 -22.57
C PHE A 94 4.27 -6.57 -22.17
N SER A 95 5.26 -6.09 -22.91
CA SER A 95 6.67 -6.49 -22.79
C SER A 95 7.60 -5.26 -22.86
N GLY A 96 8.87 -5.47 -22.63
CA GLY A 96 9.90 -4.45 -22.72
C GLY A 96 9.66 -3.27 -21.76
N ILE A 97 9.95 -2.07 -22.20
CA ILE A 97 9.88 -0.84 -21.38
C ILE A 97 8.48 -0.56 -20.85
N SER A 98 7.43 -0.95 -21.58
CA SER A 98 6.05 -0.77 -21.12
C SER A 98 5.75 -1.58 -19.86
N ARG A 99 6.39 -2.74 -19.68
CA ARG A 99 6.25 -3.58 -18.49
C ARG A 99 6.86 -2.90 -17.26
N TRP A 100 7.98 -2.21 -17.43
CA TRP A 100 8.61 -1.45 -16.35
C TRP A 100 7.78 -0.24 -15.95
N ILE A 101 7.36 0.59 -16.93
CA ILE A 101 6.59 1.80 -16.68
C ILE A 101 5.24 1.48 -16.03
N LEU A 102 4.50 0.51 -16.58
CA LEU A 102 3.19 0.16 -16.06
C LEU A 102 3.29 -0.67 -14.77
N GLY A 103 4.33 -1.51 -14.65
CA GLY A 103 4.59 -2.28 -13.41
C GLY A 103 4.84 -1.38 -12.21
N PHE A 104 5.40 -0.19 -12.40
CA PHE A 104 5.54 0.82 -11.36
C PHE A 104 4.20 1.22 -10.73
N MET A 105 3.10 1.15 -11.48
CA MET A 105 1.75 1.49 -11.02
C MET A 105 1.02 0.29 -10.36
N MET A 106 1.71 -0.83 -10.16
CA MET A 106 1.13 -2.01 -9.51
C MET A 106 0.83 -1.71 -8.05
N THR A 107 -0.42 -1.91 -7.67
CA THR A 107 -0.90 -1.80 -6.29
C THR A 107 -1.84 -2.96 -5.99
N ASP A 108 -2.23 -3.13 -4.72
CA ASP A 108 -3.11 -4.24 -4.32
C ASP A 108 -4.44 -4.23 -5.07
N GLU A 109 -5.04 -3.04 -5.24
CA GLU A 109 -6.34 -2.87 -5.89
C GLU A 109 -6.24 -3.08 -7.41
N ILE A 110 -5.18 -2.55 -8.03
CA ILE A 110 -4.90 -2.75 -9.45
C ILE A 110 -4.64 -4.24 -9.72
N PHE A 111 -3.87 -4.90 -8.84
CA PHE A 111 -3.65 -6.34 -8.89
C PHE A 111 -4.96 -7.12 -8.77
N ALA A 112 -5.82 -6.78 -7.80
CA ALA A 112 -7.08 -7.47 -7.58
C ALA A 112 -7.99 -7.45 -8.82
N VAL A 113 -8.03 -6.34 -9.55
CA VAL A 113 -8.80 -6.24 -10.80
C VAL A 113 -8.08 -6.93 -11.97
N ALA A 114 -6.78 -6.70 -12.13
CA ALA A 114 -6.01 -7.28 -13.23
C ALA A 114 -5.92 -8.81 -13.15
N SER A 115 -5.86 -9.38 -11.94
CA SER A 115 -5.79 -10.83 -11.73
C SER A 115 -7.08 -11.58 -12.08
N GLN A 116 -8.22 -10.87 -12.20
CA GLN A 116 -9.48 -11.46 -12.63
C GLN A 116 -9.59 -11.65 -14.15
N GLU A 117 -8.68 -11.01 -14.91
CA GLU A 117 -8.64 -11.17 -16.37
C GLU A 117 -7.95 -12.49 -16.75
N ASP A 118 -8.45 -13.17 -17.75
CA ASP A 118 -7.78 -14.36 -18.33
C ASP A 118 -6.47 -13.96 -19.03
N SER A 119 -6.44 -12.80 -19.68
CA SER A 119 -5.28 -12.22 -20.31
C SER A 119 -5.23 -10.71 -20.10
N VAL A 120 -4.13 -10.22 -19.57
CA VAL A 120 -3.93 -8.80 -19.25
C VAL A 120 -3.27 -8.09 -20.43
N SER A 121 -4.06 -7.34 -21.20
CA SER A 121 -3.50 -6.53 -22.28
C SER A 121 -2.84 -5.26 -21.74
N ARG A 122 -1.74 -4.84 -22.41
CA ARG A 122 -1.05 -3.58 -22.11
C ARG A 122 -2.02 -2.39 -22.04
N SER A 123 -2.96 -2.31 -22.99
CA SER A 123 -3.92 -1.18 -23.06
C SER A 123 -4.91 -1.21 -21.90
N PHE A 124 -5.39 -2.36 -21.48
CA PHE A 124 -6.27 -2.50 -20.32
C PHE A 124 -5.54 -2.08 -19.04
N PHE A 125 -4.34 -2.61 -18.81
CA PHE A 125 -3.57 -2.28 -17.60
C PHE A 125 -3.20 -0.79 -17.54
N ALA A 126 -2.83 -0.18 -18.65
CA ALA A 126 -2.59 1.26 -18.74
C ALA A 126 -3.85 2.07 -18.38
N GLY A 127 -5.03 1.70 -18.92
CA GLY A 127 -6.29 2.34 -18.57
C GLY A 127 -6.62 2.18 -17.09
N LEU A 128 -6.50 0.96 -16.57
CA LEU A 128 -6.78 0.63 -15.16
C LEU A 128 -5.91 1.46 -14.19
N SER A 129 -4.64 1.71 -14.53
CA SER A 129 -3.69 2.42 -13.68
C SER A 129 -3.77 3.95 -13.79
N THR A 130 -4.26 4.49 -14.91
CA THR A 130 -4.18 5.93 -15.19
C THR A 130 -4.97 6.77 -14.17
N LEU A 131 -6.25 6.48 -13.97
CA LEU A 131 -7.08 7.25 -13.04
C LEU A 131 -6.66 7.08 -11.57
N PRO A 132 -6.33 5.87 -11.07
CA PRO A 132 -5.78 5.71 -9.73
C PRO A 132 -4.50 6.52 -9.49
N TYR A 133 -3.56 6.53 -10.44
CA TYR A 133 -2.33 7.30 -10.33
C TYR A 133 -2.59 8.80 -10.24
N ILE A 134 -3.48 9.32 -11.10
CA ILE A 134 -3.89 10.72 -11.07
C ILE A 134 -4.62 11.04 -9.76
N GLY A 135 -5.55 10.18 -9.32
CA GLY A 135 -6.27 10.33 -8.06
C GLY A 135 -5.33 10.39 -6.85
N TRP A 136 -4.30 9.54 -6.86
CA TRP A 136 -3.27 9.54 -5.83
C TRP A 136 -2.49 10.85 -5.79
N ALA A 137 -2.03 11.34 -6.93
CA ALA A 137 -1.29 12.60 -7.03
C ALA A 137 -2.15 13.82 -6.64
N VAL A 138 -3.39 13.89 -7.15
CA VAL A 138 -4.33 14.98 -6.88
C VAL A 138 -4.76 15.00 -5.41
N GLY A 139 -5.09 13.85 -4.84
CA GLY A 139 -5.43 13.75 -3.43
C GLY A 139 -4.29 14.22 -2.53
N THR A 140 -3.05 13.76 -2.81
CA THR A 140 -1.86 14.22 -2.09
C THR A 140 -1.67 15.74 -2.21
N LEU A 141 -1.82 16.30 -3.41
CA LEU A 141 -1.67 17.73 -3.63
C LEU A 141 -2.70 18.53 -2.82
N ILE A 142 -3.97 18.16 -2.92
CA ILE A 142 -5.04 18.82 -2.17
C ILE A 142 -4.79 18.70 -0.67
N GLY A 143 -4.47 17.50 -0.17
CA GLY A 143 -4.18 17.26 1.23
C GLY A 143 -3.00 18.05 1.75
N SER A 144 -1.92 18.14 0.97
CA SER A 144 -0.72 18.88 1.37
C SER A 144 -0.92 20.41 1.39
N ILE A 145 -1.73 20.95 0.48
CA ILE A 145 -2.07 22.37 0.48
C ILE A 145 -3.03 22.69 1.64
N LEU A 146 -4.09 21.91 1.81
CA LEU A 146 -5.05 22.12 2.88
C LEU A 146 -4.45 21.85 4.26
N GLY A 147 -3.58 20.86 4.39
CA GLY A 147 -2.88 20.54 5.63
C GLY A 147 -2.04 21.70 6.18
N SER A 148 -1.54 22.58 5.32
CA SER A 148 -0.81 23.80 5.73
C SER A 148 -1.73 24.94 6.21
N ILE A 149 -3.04 24.85 6.00
CA ILE A 149 -4.02 25.92 6.30
C ILE A 149 -4.97 25.49 7.42
N LEU A 150 -5.14 24.18 7.64
CA LEU A 150 -6.10 23.64 8.59
C LEU A 150 -5.68 23.85 10.05
N PRO A 151 -6.64 24.17 10.95
CA PRO A 151 -6.38 24.23 12.39
C PRO A 151 -5.94 22.86 12.94
N ASP A 152 -5.05 22.87 13.96
CA ASP A 152 -4.49 21.65 14.59
C ASP A 152 -5.55 20.63 15.06
N ARG A 153 -6.70 21.11 15.55
CA ARG A 153 -7.81 20.23 15.98
C ARG A 153 -8.37 19.41 14.82
N LEU A 154 -8.51 20.04 13.65
CA LEU A 154 -9.03 19.36 12.47
C LEU A 154 -7.96 18.41 11.89
N MET A 155 -6.69 18.79 11.92
CA MET A 155 -5.56 17.94 11.54
C MET A 155 -5.50 16.68 12.41
N SER A 156 -5.65 16.81 13.72
CA SER A 156 -5.68 15.66 14.63
C SER A 156 -6.87 14.73 14.35
N ALA A 157 -8.06 15.28 14.07
CA ALA A 157 -9.23 14.48 13.70
C ALA A 157 -9.04 13.73 12.36
N LEU A 158 -8.46 14.40 11.37
CA LEU A 158 -8.16 13.79 10.06
C LEU A 158 -7.06 12.72 10.15
N SER A 159 -6.10 12.88 11.05
CA SER A 159 -5.09 11.86 11.33
C SER A 159 -5.69 10.56 11.86
N LEU A 160 -6.82 10.61 12.57
CA LEU A 160 -7.56 9.42 12.96
C LEU A 160 -8.20 8.69 11.77
N ALA A 161 -8.52 9.40 10.69
CA ALA A 161 -9.10 8.79 9.49
C ALA A 161 -8.16 7.76 8.82
N ILE A 162 -6.83 7.90 8.99
CA ILE A 162 -5.84 6.92 8.53
C ILE A 162 -6.09 5.56 9.17
N TYR A 163 -6.29 5.54 10.47
CA TYR A 163 -6.56 4.29 11.19
C TYR A 163 -7.90 3.68 10.75
N GLY A 164 -8.92 4.53 10.54
CA GLY A 164 -10.19 4.11 9.96
C GLY A 164 -10.04 3.46 8.58
N MET A 165 -9.16 3.98 7.73
CA MET A 165 -8.85 3.40 6.44
C MET A 165 -8.23 2.00 6.57
N PHE A 166 -7.20 1.83 7.42
CA PHE A 166 -6.61 0.50 7.63
C PHE A 166 -7.65 -0.51 8.17
N VAL A 167 -8.50 -0.08 9.09
CA VAL A 167 -9.61 -0.90 9.58
C VAL A 167 -10.57 -1.27 8.45
N ALA A 168 -10.91 -0.33 7.57
CA ALA A 168 -11.79 -0.58 6.43
C ALA A 168 -11.21 -1.57 5.40
N ILE A 169 -9.89 -1.66 5.28
CA ILE A 169 -9.22 -2.64 4.41
C ILE A 169 -9.15 -4.02 5.09
N VAL A 170 -8.78 -4.06 6.38
CA VAL A 170 -8.50 -5.31 7.09
C VAL A 170 -9.78 -6.04 7.50
N VAL A 171 -10.80 -5.33 7.98
CA VAL A 171 -12.03 -5.94 8.52
C VAL A 171 -12.81 -6.77 7.49
N PRO A 172 -12.98 -6.34 6.22
CA PRO A 172 -13.64 -7.18 5.21
C PRO A 172 -12.89 -8.50 4.97
N GLU A 173 -11.57 -8.49 4.94
CA GLU A 173 -10.76 -9.70 4.76
C GLU A 173 -10.83 -10.63 5.98
N MET A 174 -10.88 -10.07 7.19
CA MET A 174 -11.12 -10.84 8.41
C MET A 174 -12.47 -11.57 8.39
N LYS A 175 -13.51 -10.97 7.80
CA LYS A 175 -14.84 -11.61 7.67
C LYS A 175 -14.83 -12.79 6.71
N LYS A 176 -13.91 -12.84 5.75
CA LYS A 176 -13.81 -13.90 4.75
C LYS A 176 -12.98 -15.09 5.22
N SER A 177 -12.01 -14.89 6.11
CA SER A 177 -11.04 -15.94 6.48
C SER A 177 -10.66 -15.90 7.96
N ARG A 178 -10.82 -17.05 8.63
CA ARG A 178 -10.37 -17.24 10.02
C ARG A 178 -8.84 -17.16 10.14
N ALA A 179 -8.11 -17.55 9.10
CA ALA A 179 -6.67 -17.43 9.05
C ALA A 179 -6.24 -15.97 9.12
N VAL A 180 -6.92 -15.09 8.36
CA VAL A 180 -6.67 -13.64 8.39
C VAL A 180 -6.97 -13.07 9.77
N VAL A 181 -8.07 -13.48 10.42
CA VAL A 181 -8.38 -13.06 11.79
C VAL A 181 -7.24 -13.41 12.74
N PHE A 182 -6.76 -14.66 12.69
CA PHE A 182 -5.66 -15.11 13.53
C PHE A 182 -4.39 -14.30 13.32
N VAL A 183 -3.99 -14.09 12.04
CA VAL A 183 -2.77 -13.33 11.70
C VAL A 183 -2.86 -11.89 12.16
N VAL A 184 -4.02 -11.24 11.98
CA VAL A 184 -4.26 -9.86 12.43
C VAL A 184 -4.18 -9.75 13.95
N LEU A 185 -4.82 -10.66 14.68
CA LEU A 185 -4.77 -10.68 16.15
C LEU A 185 -3.34 -10.96 16.65
N LEU A 186 -2.63 -11.89 16.03
CA LEU A 186 -1.23 -12.16 16.35
C LEU A 186 -0.35 -10.93 16.13
N ALA A 187 -0.48 -10.26 14.98
CA ALA A 187 0.27 -9.04 14.68
C ALA A 187 -0.05 -7.94 15.69
N LEU A 188 -1.31 -7.80 16.10
CA LEU A 188 -1.74 -6.82 17.10
C LEU A 188 -1.10 -7.11 18.46
N VAL A 189 -1.13 -8.37 18.92
CA VAL A 189 -0.51 -8.77 20.19
C VAL A 189 1.00 -8.52 20.16
N LEU A 190 1.68 -8.93 19.09
CA LEU A 190 3.11 -8.66 18.92
C LEU A 190 3.42 -7.17 18.92
N SER A 191 2.65 -6.35 18.20
CA SER A 191 2.82 -4.90 18.18
C SER A 191 2.63 -4.28 19.58
N CYS A 192 1.64 -4.74 20.34
CA CYS A 192 1.46 -4.33 21.74
C CYS A 192 2.64 -4.73 22.62
N MET A 193 3.20 -5.92 22.44
CA MET A 193 4.40 -6.33 23.17
C MET A 193 5.59 -5.41 22.88
N PHE A 194 5.83 -5.07 21.62
CA PHE A 194 6.90 -4.13 21.26
C PHE A 194 6.68 -2.72 21.81
N TYR A 195 5.42 -2.31 21.97
CA TYR A 195 5.09 -0.99 22.49
C TYR A 195 5.21 -0.90 24.02
N TYR A 196 4.68 -1.90 24.75
CA TYR A 196 4.56 -1.82 26.21
C TYR A 196 5.74 -2.45 26.97
N VAL A 197 6.52 -3.37 26.38
CA VAL A 197 7.65 -3.99 27.05
C VAL A 197 8.88 -3.06 26.98
N PRO A 198 9.42 -2.59 28.12
CA PRO A 198 10.47 -1.56 28.14
C PRO A 198 11.74 -1.89 27.36
N PHE A 199 12.09 -3.18 27.25
CA PHE A 199 13.24 -3.62 26.46
C PHE A 199 12.95 -3.57 24.96
N LEU A 200 11.75 -3.97 24.54
CA LEU A 200 11.33 -4.00 23.12
C LEU A 200 10.96 -2.61 22.60
N SER A 201 10.45 -1.73 23.44
CA SER A 201 10.08 -0.36 23.06
C SER A 201 11.26 0.52 22.63
N ARG A 202 12.50 0.07 22.90
CA ARG A 202 13.74 0.72 22.42
C ARG A 202 14.05 0.40 20.95
N ILE A 203 13.39 -0.61 20.39
CA ILE A 203 13.57 -1.01 18.99
C ILE A 203 12.83 0.01 18.12
N SER A 204 13.48 0.44 17.04
CA SER A 204 12.88 1.40 16.13
C SER A 204 11.60 0.88 15.49
N SER A 205 10.65 1.77 15.23
CA SER A 205 9.32 1.40 14.68
C SER A 205 9.41 0.65 13.35
N GLY A 206 10.35 0.99 12.48
CA GLY A 206 10.53 0.29 11.20
C GLY A 206 10.99 -1.17 11.36
N ILE A 207 11.92 -1.43 12.30
CA ILE A 207 12.33 -2.81 12.61
C ILE A 207 11.18 -3.57 13.26
N THR A 208 10.44 -2.93 14.16
CA THR A 208 9.25 -3.52 14.79
C THR A 208 8.24 -3.97 13.75
N ILE A 209 7.87 -3.10 12.80
CA ILE A 209 6.95 -3.44 11.71
C ILE A 209 7.46 -4.64 10.92
N THR A 210 8.74 -4.64 10.56
CA THR A 210 9.37 -5.73 9.82
C THR A 210 9.29 -7.06 10.56
N VAL A 211 9.71 -7.07 11.84
CA VAL A 211 9.72 -8.28 12.67
C VAL A 211 8.30 -8.82 12.87
N VAL A 212 7.35 -7.94 13.23
CA VAL A 212 5.96 -8.33 13.42
C VAL A 212 5.36 -8.91 12.14
N ALA A 213 5.61 -8.28 10.98
CA ALA A 213 5.10 -8.75 9.70
C ALA A 213 5.66 -10.14 9.34
N ILE A 214 6.98 -10.35 9.48
CA ILE A 214 7.62 -11.63 9.16
C ILE A 214 7.12 -12.72 10.11
N VAL A 215 7.12 -12.46 11.42
CA VAL A 215 6.69 -13.45 12.42
C VAL A 215 5.21 -13.83 12.21
N ALA A 216 4.34 -12.86 12.02
CA ALA A 216 2.92 -13.10 11.77
C ALA A 216 2.69 -13.88 10.48
N ALA A 217 3.44 -13.56 9.40
CA ALA A 217 3.33 -14.25 8.12
C ALA A 217 3.83 -15.69 8.21
N VAL A 218 4.98 -15.94 8.85
CA VAL A 218 5.54 -17.29 9.03
C VAL A 218 4.62 -18.16 9.88
N ILE A 219 4.17 -17.66 11.02
CA ILE A 219 3.25 -18.41 11.88
C ILE A 219 1.92 -18.67 11.17
N GLY A 220 1.39 -17.66 10.46
CA GLY A 220 0.16 -17.79 9.69
C GLY A 220 0.27 -18.84 8.59
N SER A 221 1.36 -18.86 7.82
CA SER A 221 1.57 -19.83 6.75
C SER A 221 1.77 -21.27 7.26
N LEU A 222 2.39 -21.43 8.42
CA LEU A 222 2.58 -22.76 9.04
C LEU A 222 1.28 -23.33 9.61
N LEU A 223 0.42 -22.47 10.19
CA LEU A 223 -0.85 -22.91 10.80
C LEU A 223 -1.98 -23.05 9.81
N PHE A 224 -1.94 -22.28 8.72
CA PHE A 224 -2.97 -22.25 7.69
C PHE A 224 -2.33 -22.39 6.28
N PRO A 225 -1.72 -23.55 5.97
CA PRO A 225 -1.15 -23.76 4.66
C PRO A 225 -2.23 -23.67 3.58
N VAL A 226 -1.93 -22.95 2.51
CA VAL A 226 -2.80 -22.92 1.31
C VAL A 226 -2.67 -24.28 0.64
N ALA A 227 -3.79 -24.98 0.44
CA ALA A 227 -3.79 -26.24 -0.31
C ALA A 227 -3.34 -25.94 -1.75
N ASP A 228 -2.35 -26.67 -2.24
CA ASP A 228 -1.96 -26.62 -3.65
C ASP A 228 -3.12 -27.14 -4.50
N ASP A 229 -3.52 -26.37 -5.52
CA ASP A 229 -4.54 -26.78 -6.50
C ASP A 229 -4.07 -27.93 -7.41
N THR A 230 -2.91 -28.51 -7.17
CA THR A 230 -2.32 -29.63 -7.92
C THR A 230 -3.00 -30.98 -7.63
N ASP A 231 -3.84 -31.08 -6.60
CA ASP A 231 -4.54 -32.35 -6.26
C ASP A 231 -5.96 -32.46 -6.90
N LYS A 232 -6.24 -31.65 -7.93
CA LYS A 232 -7.54 -31.69 -8.66
C LYS A 232 -7.36 -32.10 -10.14
N GLU A 233 -6.42 -32.98 -10.47
CA GLU A 233 -6.42 -33.72 -11.73
C GLU A 233 -6.75 -35.20 -11.53
#